data_4874181092e7f4d2db49430b92b0f534
#
_entry.id   4874181092e7f4d2db49430b92b0f534
#
_cell.length_a   1.000
_cell.length_b   1.000
_cell.length_c   1.000
_cell.angle_alpha   90.00
_cell.angle_beta   90.00
_cell.angle_gamma   90.00
#
_symmetry.space_group_name_H-M   'P 1'
#
loop_
_entity.id
_entity.type
_entity.pdbx_description
1 polymer ?
#
loop_
_entity_poly.entity_id
_entity_poly.type
_entity_poly.pdbx_seq_one_letter_code
_entity_poly.pdbx_strand_id
1 'polypeptide(L)'
;AVGGVCTAGNFMPELIMDIYHKYTAGDIKGALEAQYKLNPVRLAMDAASFPVAAKDMAQMRGRKVGAPYLPNKLTGPGKAFDKMHSEMKKAGLI
;
A
#
# COMPACT_ATOMS: atom_id res chain seq x y z
N ALA A 1 9.19 19.18 -3.79
CA ALA A 1 9.24 18.54 -2.46
C ALA A 1 10.42 17.58 -2.38
N VAL A 2 10.98 17.40 -1.16
CA VAL A 2 12.11 16.50 -0.94
C VAL A 2 11.66 15.13 -0.45
N GLY A 3 10.39 14.96 -0.16
CA GLY A 3 9.83 13.69 0.30
C GLY A 3 8.39 13.85 0.75
N GLY A 4 7.84 12.79 1.34
CA GLY A 4 6.48 12.79 1.85
C GLY A 4 6.32 11.83 3.00
N VAL A 5 5.26 12.01 3.78
CA VAL A 5 4.86 11.09 4.85
C VAL A 5 3.63 10.32 4.35
N CYS A 6 3.83 9.05 4.02
CA CYS A 6 2.83 8.25 3.32
C CYS A 6 2.52 6.97 4.09
N THR A 7 1.25 6.71 4.35
CA THR A 7 0.79 5.46 4.96
C THR A 7 1.25 4.24 4.15
N ALA A 8 1.16 4.33 2.82
CA ALA A 8 1.55 3.27 1.91
C ALA A 8 3.03 2.87 2.03
N GLY A 9 3.88 3.77 2.49
CA GLY A 9 5.29 3.48 2.73
C GLY A 9 5.53 2.39 3.77
N ASN A 10 4.54 2.11 4.62
CA ASN A 10 4.66 1.07 5.64
C ASN A 10 4.60 -0.35 5.06
N PHE A 11 3.96 -0.54 3.91
CA PHE A 11 3.79 -1.88 3.33
C PHE A 11 4.21 -1.99 1.86
N MET A 12 4.37 -0.88 1.14
CA MET A 12 4.85 -0.90 -0.24
C MET A 12 5.86 0.23 -0.52
N PRO A 13 6.94 0.32 0.27
CA PRO A 13 7.93 1.39 0.09
C PRO A 13 8.58 1.37 -1.29
N GLU A 14 8.77 0.20 -1.88
CA GLU A 14 9.36 0.06 -3.21
C GLU A 14 8.56 0.76 -4.30
N LEU A 15 7.23 0.75 -4.24
CA LEU A 15 6.41 1.48 -5.21
C LEU A 15 6.51 2.99 -5.03
N ILE A 16 6.55 3.44 -3.78
CA ILE A 16 6.72 4.85 -3.45
C ILE A 16 8.09 5.35 -3.94
N MET A 17 9.13 4.62 -3.63
CA MET A 17 10.49 4.99 -4.01
C MET A 17 10.72 4.92 -5.52
N ASP A 18 10.03 4.02 -6.22
CA ASP A 18 10.09 3.94 -7.67
C ASP A 18 9.61 5.23 -8.33
N ILE A 19 8.50 5.80 -7.84
CA ILE A 19 7.99 7.09 -8.29
C ILE A 19 9.03 8.19 -8.07
N TYR A 20 9.59 8.26 -6.87
CA TYR A 20 10.57 9.28 -6.50
C TYR A 20 11.82 9.18 -7.37
N HIS A 21 12.39 7.99 -7.50
CA HIS A 21 13.63 7.79 -8.27
C HIS A 21 13.44 8.11 -9.75
N LYS A 22 12.32 7.72 -10.34
CA LYS A 22 12.03 8.02 -11.74
C LYS A 22 11.84 9.51 -11.97
N TYR A 23 11.12 10.16 -11.08
CA TYR A 23 10.93 11.61 -11.18
C TYR A 23 12.25 12.36 -11.07
N THR A 24 13.07 12.06 -10.09
CA THR A 24 14.37 12.73 -9.89
C THR A 24 15.37 12.43 -11.01
N ALA A 25 15.23 11.29 -11.67
CA ALA A 25 16.04 10.95 -12.86
C ALA A 25 15.55 11.64 -14.14
N GLY A 26 14.45 12.40 -14.09
CA GLY A 26 13.87 13.07 -15.25
C GLY A 26 12.91 12.21 -16.07
N ASP A 27 12.65 10.98 -15.64
CA ASP A 27 11.71 10.06 -16.29
C ASP A 27 10.27 10.31 -15.82
N ILE A 28 9.68 11.39 -16.29
CA ILE A 28 8.33 11.80 -15.87
C ILE A 28 7.28 10.78 -16.30
N LYS A 29 7.40 10.24 -17.50
CA LYS A 29 6.47 9.22 -18.00
C LYS A 29 6.53 7.95 -17.15
N GLY A 30 7.72 7.48 -16.83
CA GLY A 30 7.90 6.32 -15.95
C GLY A 30 7.39 6.56 -14.52
N ALA A 31 7.59 7.76 -13.99
CA ALA A 31 7.05 8.15 -12.69
C ALA A 31 5.51 8.12 -12.69
N LEU A 32 4.88 8.59 -13.77
CA LEU A 32 3.43 8.57 -13.92
C LEU A 32 2.90 7.13 -14.00
N GLU A 33 3.56 6.27 -14.74
CA GLU A 33 3.20 4.84 -14.83
C GLU A 33 3.31 4.16 -13.46
N ALA A 34 4.36 4.47 -12.70
CA ALA A 34 4.54 3.96 -11.34
C ALA A 34 3.43 4.44 -10.41
N GLN A 35 2.99 5.70 -10.54
CA GLN A 35 1.86 6.24 -9.79
C GLN A 35 0.57 5.49 -10.13
N TYR A 36 0.32 5.20 -11.39
CA TYR A 36 -0.86 4.45 -11.80
C TYR A 36 -0.84 3.01 -11.30
N LYS A 37 0.32 2.41 -11.16
CA LYS A 37 0.47 1.08 -10.55
C LYS A 37 0.15 1.09 -9.06
N LEU A 38 0.51 2.16 -8.36
CA LEU A 38 0.26 2.34 -6.93
C LEU A 38 -1.21 2.61 -6.63
N ASN A 39 -1.88 3.39 -7.46
CA ASN A 39 -3.22 3.90 -7.18
C ASN A 39 -4.25 2.82 -6.82
N PRO A 40 -4.40 1.71 -7.57
CA PRO A 40 -5.39 0.68 -7.21
C PRO A 40 -5.12 0.07 -5.83
N VAL A 41 -3.87 -0.12 -5.47
CA VAL A 41 -3.48 -0.65 -4.16
C VAL A 41 -3.83 0.36 -3.06
N ARG A 42 -3.52 1.63 -3.29
CA ARG A 42 -3.84 2.71 -2.35
C ARG A 42 -5.36 2.82 -2.14
N LEU A 43 -6.12 2.77 -3.21
CA LEU A 43 -7.59 2.87 -3.13
C LEU A 43 -8.21 1.65 -2.44
N ALA A 44 -7.59 0.48 -2.56
CA ALA A 44 -8.07 -0.72 -1.88
C ALA A 44 -8.00 -0.58 -0.35
N MET A 45 -7.12 0.25 0.18
CA MET A 45 -7.06 0.54 1.62
C MET A 45 -8.37 1.13 2.16
N ASP A 46 -9.09 1.85 1.33
CA ASP A 46 -10.34 2.50 1.73
C ASP A 46 -11.48 1.51 1.97
N ALA A 47 -11.30 0.24 1.57
CA ALA A 47 -12.25 -0.83 1.86
C ALA A 47 -12.24 -1.26 3.34
N ALA A 48 -11.19 -0.95 4.08
CA ALA A 48 -11.04 -1.25 5.50
C ALA A 48 -10.81 0.03 6.29
N SER A 49 -10.91 -0.05 7.61
CA SER A 49 -10.73 1.14 8.46
C SER A 49 -9.25 1.55 8.53
N PHE A 50 -9.03 2.85 8.54
CA PHE A 50 -7.72 3.43 8.82
C PHE A 50 -7.49 3.46 10.35
N PRO A 51 -6.30 3.11 10.87
CA PRO A 51 -5.07 2.70 10.15
C PRO A 51 -4.93 1.18 9.98
N VAL A 52 -5.96 0.42 10.26
CA VAL A 52 -5.93 -1.05 10.28
C VAL A 52 -5.54 -1.63 8.92
N ALA A 53 -6.03 -1.03 7.83
CA ALA A 53 -5.71 -1.48 6.48
C ALA A 53 -4.21 -1.58 6.22
N ALA A 54 -3.42 -0.64 6.71
CA ALA A 54 -1.96 -0.67 6.55
C ALA A 54 -1.33 -1.88 7.25
N LYS A 55 -1.84 -2.24 8.43
CA LYS A 55 -1.38 -3.44 9.15
C LYS A 55 -1.78 -4.72 8.43
N ASP A 56 -3.02 -4.79 7.94
CA ASP A 56 -3.49 -5.94 7.15
C ASP A 56 -2.60 -6.15 5.93
N MET A 57 -2.35 -5.10 5.18
CA MET A 57 -1.54 -5.19 3.96
C MET A 57 -0.07 -5.51 4.25
N ALA A 58 0.49 -5.01 5.34
CA ALA A 58 1.84 -5.38 5.78
C ALA A 58 1.93 -6.85 6.14
N GLN A 59 0.91 -7.38 6.81
CA GLN A 59 0.86 -8.82 7.14
C GLN A 59 0.69 -9.69 5.89
N MET A 60 -0.08 -9.25 4.91
CA MET A 60 -0.21 -9.95 3.62
C MET A 60 1.15 -10.10 2.92
N ARG A 61 2.07 -9.19 3.17
CA ARG A 61 3.44 -9.26 2.66
C ARG A 61 4.40 -10.03 3.57
N GLY A 62 3.87 -10.73 4.58
CA GLY A 62 4.66 -11.55 5.48
C GLY A 62 5.32 -10.79 6.64
N ARG A 63 4.98 -9.54 6.86
CA ARG A 63 5.53 -8.76 7.97
C ARG A 63 4.72 -9.01 9.24
N LYS A 64 5.39 -9.30 10.33
CA LYS A 64 4.75 -9.55 11.63
C LYS A 64 4.55 -8.23 12.36
N VAL A 65 3.45 -7.54 12.08
CA VAL A 65 3.18 -6.23 12.68
C VAL A 65 2.21 -6.29 13.87
N GLY A 66 1.64 -7.47 14.15
CA GLY A 66 0.71 -7.65 15.27
C GLY A 66 -0.67 -7.01 15.03
N ALA A 67 -1.52 -7.10 16.03
CA ALA A 67 -2.86 -6.52 16.01
C ALA A 67 -2.81 -5.02 16.37
N PRO A 68 -3.79 -4.23 15.89
CA PRO A 68 -3.90 -2.84 16.31
C PRO A 68 -4.36 -2.74 17.77
N TYR A 69 -4.16 -1.58 18.39
CA TYR A 69 -4.72 -1.30 19.72
C TYR A 69 -6.23 -1.18 19.64
N LEU A 70 -6.91 -1.64 20.71
CA LEU A 70 -8.35 -1.47 20.85
C LEU A 70 -8.73 0.02 20.84
N PRO A 71 -9.92 0.38 20.32
CA PRO A 71 -11.00 -0.49 19.86
C PRO A 71 -10.83 -1.02 18.42
N ASN A 72 -9.72 -0.71 17.76
CA ASN A 72 -9.46 -1.19 16.39
C ASN A 72 -9.22 -2.71 16.40
N LYS A 73 -9.65 -3.38 15.34
CA LYS A 73 -9.45 -4.82 15.14
C LYS A 73 -8.96 -5.07 13.71
N LEU A 74 -8.18 -6.11 13.52
CA LEU A 74 -7.82 -6.56 12.17
C LEU A 74 -9.09 -6.81 11.35
N THR A 75 -8.98 -6.59 10.03
CA THR A 75 -10.14 -6.65 9.14
C THR A 75 -10.76 -8.04 9.09
N GLY A 76 -9.99 -9.10 9.14
CA GLY A 76 -10.51 -10.45 9.05
C GLY A 76 -11.03 -10.81 7.64
N PRO A 77 -11.43 -12.10 7.44
CA PRO A 77 -11.91 -12.56 6.14
C PRO A 77 -13.16 -11.80 5.68
N GLY A 78 -13.22 -11.47 4.38
CA GLY A 78 -14.37 -10.81 3.78
C GLY A 78 -14.01 -9.99 2.56
N LYS A 79 -14.96 -9.19 2.06
CA LYS A 79 -14.81 -8.41 0.83
C LYS A 79 -13.66 -7.40 0.90
N ALA A 80 -13.51 -6.72 2.04
CA ALA A 80 -12.44 -5.73 2.21
C ALA A 80 -11.07 -6.39 2.14
N PHE A 81 -10.88 -7.50 2.85
CA PHE A 81 -9.65 -8.28 2.82
C PHE A 81 -9.35 -8.77 1.41
N ASP A 82 -10.34 -9.36 0.75
CA ASP A 82 -10.18 -9.92 -0.60
C ASP A 82 -9.80 -8.84 -1.61
N LYS A 83 -10.39 -7.66 -1.51
CA LYS A 83 -10.07 -6.53 -2.39
C LYS A 83 -8.62 -6.08 -2.20
N MET A 84 -8.19 -5.88 -0.96
CA MET A 84 -6.81 -5.49 -0.66
C MET A 84 -5.81 -6.54 -1.17
N HIS A 85 -6.08 -7.81 -0.89
CA HIS A 85 -5.22 -8.91 -1.32
C HIS A 85 -5.13 -9.00 -2.84
N SER A 86 -6.26 -8.91 -3.53
CA SER A 86 -6.33 -8.96 -5.00
C SER A 86 -5.52 -7.84 -5.65
N GLU A 87 -5.69 -6.61 -5.17
CA GLU A 87 -4.96 -5.47 -5.74
C GLU A 87 -3.45 -5.56 -5.47
N MET A 88 -3.05 -6.02 -4.30
CA MET A 88 -1.63 -6.25 -4.00
C MET A 88 -1.03 -7.34 -4.87
N LYS A 89 -1.80 -8.40 -5.13
CA LYS A 89 -1.35 -9.48 -6.03
C LYS A 89 -1.20 -9.00 -7.47
N LYS A 90 -2.15 -8.21 -7.97
CA LYS A 90 -2.07 -7.60 -9.31
C LYS A 90 -0.85 -6.68 -9.45
N ALA A 91 -0.49 -5.98 -8.40
CA ALA A 91 0.67 -5.10 -8.39
C ALA A 91 2.01 -5.83 -8.20
N GLY A 92 1.98 -7.14 -7.98
CA GLY A 92 3.19 -7.94 -7.79
C GLY A 92 3.81 -7.83 -6.40
N LEU A 93 3.07 -7.35 -5.40
CA LEU A 93 3.56 -7.20 -4.03
C LEU A 93 3.50 -8.50 -3.23
N ILE A 94 2.69 -9.43 -3.67
CA ILE A 94 2.55 -10.77 -3.07
C ILE A 94 2.34 -11.84 -4.14
#